data_3872caad8895bc92ae93add97a8b3aed
#
_entry.id   3872caad8895bc92ae93add97a8b3aed
#
_cell.length_a   1.000
_cell.length_b   1.000
_cell.length_c   1.000
_cell.angle_alpha   90.00
_cell.angle_beta   90.00
_cell.angle_gamma   90.00
#
_symmetry.space_group_name_H-M   'P 1'
#
loop_
_entity.id
_entity.type
_entity.pdbx_description
1 polymer ?
#
loop_
_entity_poly.entity_id
_entity_poly.type
_entity_poly.pdbx_seq_one_letter_code
_entity_poly.pdbx_strand_id
1 'polypeptide(L)'
;ALSARTLPVSARRARAVCVVKEVVDYARLFIAPLVGGVAPLVGLTDLSVAVLPRLLGSAWLAFAFGVGSSLLLVGLATRSRLLAALVGVAALAGGSLRPGLVVAFTPFGLYADPSYFRLAVSVTVPLLAAVVGFSLFEFDRTGTTRTAGNQFRRLTGLFGARDEQGLLAKSLLDVARSSGSLWKVLLSQGLIFGVVAILLGYIPDILVGVRPSPGLTLGSVLALGAFTTYNWLCQYDDAAFFGTYPIDLARVFEAKLWAFLLLAVPAGGFYLALGTVVFGPTSLLVGATVYVPVAVYVFGVTAYVAGLRPTEL
;
A
#
# COMPACT_ATOMS: atom_id res chain seq x y z
N ALA A 1 7.42 6.13 -19.80
CA ALA A 1 6.61 7.35 -19.98
C ALA A 1 6.82 8.03 -21.33
N LEU A 2 7.99 7.92 -21.98
CA LEU A 2 8.28 8.48 -23.31
C LEU A 2 7.58 7.71 -24.44
N SER A 3 7.43 6.39 -24.33
CA SER A 3 6.79 5.54 -25.35
C SER A 3 5.29 5.82 -25.54
N ALA A 4 4.60 6.30 -24.52
CA ALA A 4 3.17 6.62 -24.63
C ALA A 4 2.89 7.88 -25.47
N ARG A 5 3.89 8.79 -25.63
CA ARG A 5 3.75 10.00 -26.46
C ARG A 5 3.90 9.73 -27.95
N THR A 6 4.49 8.60 -28.33
CA THR A 6 4.71 8.21 -29.73
C THR A 6 3.57 7.37 -30.31
N LEU A 7 2.63 6.90 -29.47
CA LEU A 7 1.48 6.17 -29.93
C LEU A 7 0.35 7.12 -30.38
N PRO A 8 -0.34 6.85 -31.52
CA PRO A 8 -1.44 7.66 -32.01
C PRO A 8 -2.74 7.44 -31.18
N VAL A 9 -2.59 7.42 -29.84
CA VAL A 9 -3.68 7.18 -28.90
C VAL A 9 -3.86 8.42 -28.05
N SER A 10 -5.11 8.84 -27.85
CA SER A 10 -5.39 9.99 -26.99
C SER A 10 -4.89 9.73 -25.56
N ALA A 11 -4.32 10.75 -24.92
CA ALA A 11 -3.80 10.66 -23.54
C ALA A 11 -4.86 10.14 -22.53
N ARG A 12 -6.16 10.35 -22.81
CA ARG A 12 -7.26 9.79 -22.01
C ARG A 12 -7.36 8.28 -22.13
N ARG A 13 -7.25 7.73 -23.36
CA ARG A 13 -7.31 6.28 -23.58
C ARG A 13 -6.08 5.59 -23.00
N ALA A 14 -4.90 6.14 -23.20
CA ALA A 14 -3.67 5.60 -22.61
C ALA A 14 -3.76 5.52 -21.08
N ARG A 15 -4.27 6.57 -20.43
CA ARG A 15 -4.49 6.58 -18.98
C ARG A 15 -5.51 5.54 -18.52
N ALA A 16 -6.63 5.42 -19.23
CA ALA A 16 -7.66 4.43 -18.88
C ALA A 16 -7.11 3.00 -18.97
N VAL A 17 -6.34 2.69 -20.02
CA VAL A 17 -5.71 1.37 -20.18
C VAL A 17 -4.72 1.09 -19.05
N CYS A 18 -3.87 2.06 -18.67
CA CYS A 18 -2.94 1.88 -17.54
C CYS A 18 -3.69 1.63 -16.23
N VAL A 19 -4.73 2.42 -15.92
CA VAL A 19 -5.52 2.23 -14.70
C VAL A 19 -6.22 0.87 -14.69
N VAL A 20 -6.83 0.47 -15.81
CA VAL A 20 -7.52 -0.83 -15.91
C VAL A 20 -6.50 -1.98 -15.74
N LYS A 21 -5.34 -1.88 -16.39
CA LYS A 21 -4.27 -2.88 -16.23
C LYS A 21 -3.89 -3.02 -14.76
N GLU A 22 -3.55 -1.91 -14.09
CA GLU A 22 -3.16 -1.94 -12.68
C GLU A 22 -4.26 -2.48 -11.77
N VAL A 23 -5.52 -2.10 -12.01
CA VAL A 23 -6.66 -2.64 -11.25
C VAL A 23 -6.77 -4.15 -11.41
N VAL A 24 -6.59 -4.67 -12.63
CA VAL A 24 -6.65 -6.12 -12.89
C VAL A 24 -5.48 -6.84 -12.23
N ASP A 25 -4.27 -6.30 -12.34
CA ASP A 25 -3.07 -6.90 -11.77
C ASP A 25 -3.13 -6.91 -10.23
N TYR A 26 -3.52 -5.81 -9.61
CA TYR A 26 -3.73 -5.75 -8.15
C TYR A 26 -4.90 -6.63 -7.69
N ALA A 27 -5.99 -6.72 -8.47
CA ALA A 27 -7.08 -7.62 -8.14
C ALA A 27 -6.63 -9.08 -8.09
N ARG A 28 -5.84 -9.52 -9.06
CA ARG A 28 -5.26 -10.87 -9.06
C ARG A 28 -4.33 -11.08 -7.86
N LEU A 29 -3.47 -10.09 -7.58
CA LEU A 29 -2.50 -10.19 -6.50
C LEU A 29 -3.14 -10.28 -5.11
N PHE A 30 -4.24 -9.58 -4.87
CA PHE A 30 -4.89 -9.53 -3.55
C PHE A 30 -6.03 -10.55 -3.42
N ILE A 31 -6.84 -10.74 -4.45
CA ILE A 31 -8.03 -11.58 -4.34
C ILE A 31 -7.69 -13.05 -4.49
N ALA A 32 -6.74 -13.42 -5.34
CA ALA A 32 -6.35 -14.82 -5.51
C ALA A 32 -5.77 -15.44 -4.22
N PRO A 33 -4.82 -14.78 -3.48
CA PRO A 33 -4.36 -15.29 -2.20
C PRO A 33 -5.46 -15.31 -1.13
N LEU A 34 -6.37 -14.33 -1.14
CA LEU A 34 -7.49 -14.30 -0.20
C LEU A 34 -8.42 -15.50 -0.42
N VAL A 35 -8.73 -15.81 -1.66
CA VAL A 35 -9.50 -17.00 -2.04
C VAL A 35 -8.78 -18.27 -1.61
N GLY A 36 -7.49 -18.38 -1.94
CA GLY A 36 -6.67 -19.53 -1.58
C GLY A 36 -6.52 -19.73 -0.06
N GLY A 37 -6.48 -18.64 0.70
CA GLY A 37 -6.40 -18.68 2.15
C GLY A 37 -7.73 -19.00 2.85
N VAL A 38 -8.86 -18.59 2.27
CA VAL A 38 -10.18 -18.79 2.87
C VAL A 38 -10.81 -20.13 2.44
N ALA A 39 -10.53 -20.62 1.24
CA ALA A 39 -11.10 -21.87 0.74
C ALA A 39 -10.86 -23.09 1.68
N PRO A 40 -9.65 -23.30 2.26
CA PRO A 40 -9.42 -24.37 3.23
C PRO A 40 -10.21 -24.19 4.53
N LEU A 41 -10.48 -22.95 4.95
CA LEU A 41 -11.21 -22.68 6.20
C LEU A 41 -12.65 -23.20 6.14
N VAL A 42 -13.27 -23.21 4.97
CA VAL A 42 -14.63 -23.75 4.76
C VAL A 42 -14.67 -25.27 5.05
N GLY A 43 -13.60 -25.99 4.73
CA GLY A 43 -13.49 -27.42 5.02
C GLY A 43 -13.11 -27.73 6.47
N LEU A 44 -12.54 -26.75 7.20
CA LEU A 44 -12.07 -26.91 8.59
C LEU A 44 -13.06 -26.33 9.61
N THR A 45 -14.05 -25.56 9.17
CA THR A 45 -15.07 -24.92 10.00
C THR A 45 -16.45 -25.33 9.50
N ASP A 46 -17.47 -25.29 10.36
CA ASP A 46 -18.87 -25.55 9.97
C ASP A 46 -19.49 -24.45 9.07
N LEU A 47 -18.64 -23.67 8.40
CA LEU A 47 -19.09 -22.64 7.46
C LEU A 47 -19.71 -23.29 6.20
N SER A 48 -20.94 -22.92 5.92
CA SER A 48 -21.61 -23.35 4.70
C SER A 48 -20.85 -22.84 3.44
N VAL A 49 -20.72 -23.71 2.44
CA VAL A 49 -20.14 -23.33 1.12
C VAL A 49 -20.81 -22.10 0.50
N ALA A 50 -22.09 -21.85 0.86
CA ALA A 50 -22.83 -20.66 0.42
C ALA A 50 -22.27 -19.32 0.94
N VAL A 51 -21.39 -19.34 1.96
CA VAL A 51 -20.70 -18.14 2.46
C VAL A 51 -19.58 -17.69 1.53
N LEU A 52 -18.96 -18.61 0.78
CA LEU A 52 -17.85 -18.28 -0.13
C LEU A 52 -18.21 -17.23 -1.20
N PRO A 53 -19.29 -17.36 -1.97
CA PRO A 53 -19.66 -16.34 -2.96
C PRO A 53 -19.92 -14.97 -2.34
N ARG A 54 -20.51 -14.94 -1.14
CA ARG A 54 -20.77 -13.69 -0.41
C ARG A 54 -19.47 -13.04 0.04
N LEU A 55 -18.55 -13.83 0.59
CA LEU A 55 -17.23 -13.34 1.03
C LEU A 55 -16.41 -12.83 -0.15
N LEU A 56 -16.37 -13.57 -1.26
CA LEU A 56 -15.68 -13.18 -2.48
C LEU A 56 -16.28 -11.92 -3.10
N GLY A 57 -17.63 -11.87 -3.19
CA GLY A 57 -18.32 -10.70 -3.70
C GLY A 57 -18.04 -9.45 -2.84
N SER A 58 -18.06 -9.58 -1.51
CA SER A 58 -17.75 -8.47 -0.62
C SER A 58 -16.28 -8.05 -0.70
N ALA A 59 -15.35 -8.99 -0.87
CA ALA A 59 -13.93 -8.70 -1.06
C ALA A 59 -13.69 -7.93 -2.38
N TRP A 60 -14.34 -8.33 -3.47
CA TRP A 60 -14.29 -7.61 -4.74
C TRP A 60 -14.84 -6.19 -4.64
N LEU A 61 -15.97 -6.03 -3.96
CA LEU A 61 -16.56 -4.71 -3.75
C LEU A 61 -15.69 -3.84 -2.82
N ALA A 62 -15.09 -4.43 -1.78
CA ALA A 62 -14.14 -3.73 -0.92
C ALA A 62 -12.89 -3.29 -1.68
N PHE A 63 -12.37 -4.14 -2.57
CA PHE A 63 -11.27 -3.79 -3.44
C PHE A 63 -11.66 -2.65 -4.40
N ALA A 64 -12.83 -2.74 -5.06
CA ALA A 64 -13.34 -1.67 -5.93
C ALA A 64 -13.53 -0.35 -5.18
N PHE A 65 -14.03 -0.41 -3.93
CA PHE A 65 -14.17 0.75 -3.06
C PHE A 65 -12.79 1.38 -2.74
N GLY A 66 -11.79 0.56 -2.43
CA GLY A 66 -10.41 1.00 -2.20
C GLY A 66 -9.81 1.70 -3.41
N VAL A 67 -9.97 1.10 -4.60
CA VAL A 67 -9.50 1.69 -5.87
C VAL A 67 -10.23 3.00 -6.18
N GLY A 68 -11.55 3.04 -6.06
CA GLY A 68 -12.36 4.24 -6.32
C GLY A 68 -11.97 5.39 -5.38
N SER A 69 -11.85 5.09 -4.09
CA SER A 69 -11.45 6.06 -3.07
C SER A 69 -10.01 6.57 -3.31
N SER A 70 -9.09 5.68 -3.67
CA SER A 70 -7.71 6.05 -4.00
C SER A 70 -7.64 6.97 -5.22
N LEU A 71 -8.37 6.64 -6.30
CA LEU A 71 -8.43 7.49 -7.49
C LEU A 71 -9.03 8.86 -7.19
N LEU A 72 -10.07 8.93 -6.35
CA LEU A 72 -10.66 10.18 -5.90
C LEU A 72 -9.64 11.03 -5.13
N LEU A 73 -8.99 10.45 -4.13
CA LEU A 73 -8.00 11.16 -3.31
C LEU A 73 -6.80 11.62 -4.14
N VAL A 74 -6.30 10.77 -5.03
CA VAL A 74 -5.20 11.13 -5.93
C VAL A 74 -5.64 12.22 -6.91
N GLY A 75 -6.83 12.10 -7.52
CA GLY A 75 -7.39 13.12 -8.39
C GLY A 75 -7.54 14.47 -7.69
N LEU A 76 -8.05 14.49 -6.46
CA LEU A 76 -8.11 15.69 -5.63
C LEU A 76 -6.71 16.23 -5.29
N ALA A 77 -5.76 15.36 -4.94
CA ALA A 77 -4.41 15.75 -4.57
C ALA A 77 -3.62 16.38 -5.75
N THR A 78 -3.94 16.02 -7.00
CA THR A 78 -3.36 16.67 -8.18
C THR A 78 -3.81 18.12 -8.31
N ARG A 79 -5.00 18.47 -7.83
CA ARG A 79 -5.52 19.85 -7.84
C ARG A 79 -5.23 20.61 -6.57
N SER A 80 -5.49 20.00 -5.41
CA SER A 80 -5.25 20.59 -4.11
C SER A 80 -4.95 19.52 -3.05
N ARG A 81 -3.72 19.52 -2.56
CA ARG A 81 -3.29 18.62 -1.48
C ARG A 81 -4.09 18.83 -0.19
N LEU A 82 -4.47 20.12 0.07
CA LEU A 82 -5.28 20.45 1.24
C LEU A 82 -6.67 19.83 1.16
N LEU A 83 -7.34 19.94 0.01
CA LEU A 83 -8.66 19.33 -0.20
C LEU A 83 -8.61 17.80 -0.08
N ALA A 84 -7.60 17.16 -0.65
CA ALA A 84 -7.44 15.71 -0.51
C ALA A 84 -7.24 15.30 0.95
N ALA A 85 -6.42 16.05 1.70
CA ALA A 85 -6.19 15.80 3.12
C ALA A 85 -7.47 16.01 3.93
N LEU A 86 -8.21 17.09 3.68
CA LEU A 86 -9.48 17.38 4.37
C LEU A 86 -10.53 16.29 4.10
N VAL A 87 -10.68 15.85 2.86
CA VAL A 87 -11.61 14.78 2.50
C VAL A 87 -11.21 13.47 3.18
N GLY A 88 -9.91 13.13 3.17
CA GLY A 88 -9.39 11.93 3.84
C GLY A 88 -9.63 11.96 5.35
N VAL A 89 -9.30 13.08 6.00
CA VAL A 89 -9.53 13.27 7.44
C VAL A 89 -11.02 13.25 7.77
N ALA A 90 -11.87 13.91 6.98
CA ALA A 90 -13.31 13.91 7.18
C ALA A 90 -13.93 12.52 7.04
N ALA A 91 -13.46 11.72 6.06
CA ALA A 91 -13.90 10.34 5.90
C ALA A 91 -13.50 9.46 7.10
N LEU A 92 -12.25 9.59 7.57
CA LEU A 92 -11.76 8.86 8.75
C LEU A 92 -12.49 9.30 10.02
N ALA A 93 -12.63 10.60 10.25
CA ALA A 93 -13.34 11.13 11.41
C ALA A 93 -14.84 10.76 11.39
N GLY A 94 -15.50 10.88 10.24
CA GLY A 94 -16.88 10.46 10.08
C GLY A 94 -17.09 8.98 10.35
N GLY A 95 -16.17 8.14 9.86
CA GLY A 95 -16.19 6.69 10.13
C GLY A 95 -15.98 6.34 11.61
N SER A 96 -15.08 7.03 12.30
CA SER A 96 -14.77 6.80 13.70
C SER A 96 -15.88 7.31 14.64
N LEU A 97 -16.45 8.49 14.35
CA LEU A 97 -17.48 9.10 15.16
C LEU A 97 -18.86 8.45 14.96
N ARG A 98 -19.13 7.93 13.77
CA ARG A 98 -20.39 7.27 13.42
C ARG A 98 -20.15 5.97 12.67
N PRO A 99 -19.86 4.85 13.35
CA PRO A 99 -19.61 3.56 12.70
C PRO A 99 -20.73 3.11 11.76
N GLY A 100 -21.97 3.52 12.04
CA GLY A 100 -23.12 3.27 11.17
C GLY A 100 -22.97 3.83 9.75
N LEU A 101 -22.19 4.92 9.56
CA LEU A 101 -21.88 5.44 8.21
C LEU A 101 -20.96 4.49 7.44
N VAL A 102 -20.00 3.88 8.13
CA VAL A 102 -19.12 2.87 7.51
C VAL A 102 -19.97 1.69 7.03
N VAL A 103 -20.88 1.20 7.87
CA VAL A 103 -21.81 0.12 7.50
C VAL A 103 -22.72 0.54 6.36
N ALA A 104 -23.21 1.78 6.35
CA ALA A 104 -24.15 2.25 5.31
C ALA A 104 -23.50 2.48 3.94
N PHE A 105 -22.27 2.99 3.89
CA PHE A 105 -21.63 3.46 2.65
C PHE A 105 -20.44 2.62 2.19
N THR A 106 -20.09 1.55 2.89
CA THR A 106 -19.01 0.64 2.48
C THR A 106 -19.54 -0.76 2.18
N PRO A 107 -18.80 -1.58 1.43
CA PRO A 107 -19.14 -2.97 1.16
C PRO A 107 -19.29 -3.85 2.40
N PHE A 108 -18.76 -3.41 3.55
CA PHE A 108 -18.95 -4.09 4.82
C PHE A 108 -20.44 -4.19 5.22
N GLY A 109 -21.22 -3.17 4.93
CA GLY A 109 -22.66 -3.18 5.20
C GLY A 109 -23.41 -4.26 4.41
N LEU A 110 -22.96 -4.56 3.20
CA LEU A 110 -23.55 -5.64 2.38
C LEU A 110 -23.24 -7.02 2.99
N TYR A 111 -22.05 -7.19 3.59
CA TYR A 111 -21.69 -8.42 4.26
C TYR A 111 -22.49 -8.61 5.56
N ALA A 112 -22.63 -7.55 6.36
CA ALA A 112 -23.32 -7.58 7.65
C ALA A 112 -24.83 -7.82 7.50
N ASP A 113 -25.47 -7.17 6.52
CA ASP A 113 -26.92 -7.28 6.30
C ASP A 113 -27.19 -7.08 4.79
N PRO A 114 -27.27 -8.19 4.02
CA PRO A 114 -27.43 -8.14 2.58
C PRO A 114 -28.80 -7.59 2.16
N SER A 115 -28.79 -6.44 1.48
CA SER A 115 -29.97 -5.84 0.89
C SER A 115 -29.67 -5.27 -0.50
N TYR A 116 -30.67 -5.18 -1.36
CA TYR A 116 -30.53 -4.59 -2.70
C TYR A 116 -30.06 -3.13 -2.64
N PHE A 117 -30.51 -2.38 -1.65
CA PHE A 117 -30.06 -1.01 -1.43
C PHE A 117 -28.57 -0.96 -1.13
N ARG A 118 -28.08 -1.81 -0.21
CA ARG A 118 -26.65 -1.86 0.14
C ARG A 118 -25.79 -2.37 -1.01
N LEU A 119 -26.28 -3.30 -1.79
CA LEU A 119 -25.60 -3.72 -3.01
C LEU A 119 -25.47 -2.55 -3.98
N ALA A 120 -26.54 -1.81 -4.23
CA ALA A 120 -26.51 -0.64 -5.10
C ALA A 120 -25.52 0.42 -4.60
N VAL A 121 -25.52 0.74 -3.31
CA VAL A 121 -24.57 1.69 -2.71
C VAL A 121 -23.13 1.18 -2.82
N SER A 122 -22.89 -0.09 -2.53
CA SER A 122 -21.55 -0.70 -2.61
C SER A 122 -20.95 -0.73 -4.02
N VAL A 123 -21.78 -0.66 -5.04
CA VAL A 123 -21.35 -0.58 -6.46
C VAL A 123 -21.26 0.89 -6.91
N THR A 124 -22.26 1.70 -6.60
CA THR A 124 -22.34 3.07 -7.14
C THR A 124 -21.33 4.02 -6.49
N VAL A 125 -21.09 3.92 -5.18
CA VAL A 125 -20.14 4.80 -4.47
C VAL A 125 -18.72 4.66 -5.03
N PRO A 126 -18.12 3.45 -5.13
CA PRO A 126 -16.78 3.31 -5.67
C PRO A 126 -16.69 3.69 -7.16
N LEU A 127 -17.75 3.40 -7.94
CA LEU A 127 -17.79 3.77 -9.35
C LEU A 127 -17.80 5.30 -9.52
N LEU A 128 -18.65 6.01 -8.77
CA LEU A 128 -18.68 7.47 -8.79
C LEU A 128 -17.36 8.07 -8.32
N ALA A 129 -16.78 7.54 -7.24
CA ALA A 129 -15.48 7.97 -6.73
C ALA A 129 -14.38 7.77 -7.80
N ALA A 130 -14.37 6.63 -8.50
CA ALA A 130 -13.43 6.35 -9.57
C ALA A 130 -13.61 7.30 -10.76
N VAL A 131 -14.85 7.52 -11.23
CA VAL A 131 -15.16 8.43 -12.35
C VAL A 131 -14.76 9.87 -12.00
N VAL A 132 -15.15 10.35 -10.83
CA VAL A 132 -14.81 11.71 -10.38
C VAL A 132 -13.28 11.83 -10.22
N GLY A 133 -12.65 10.89 -9.54
CA GLY A 133 -11.19 10.88 -9.35
C GLY A 133 -10.44 10.89 -10.67
N PHE A 134 -10.84 10.05 -11.62
CA PHE A 134 -10.25 10.00 -12.96
C PHE A 134 -10.45 11.30 -13.75
N SER A 135 -11.62 11.95 -13.60
CA SER A 135 -11.91 13.24 -14.26
C SER A 135 -11.08 14.39 -13.69
N LEU A 136 -10.79 14.33 -12.39
CA LEU A 136 -9.99 15.35 -11.68
C LEU A 136 -8.48 15.16 -11.89
N PHE A 137 -8.05 13.98 -12.33
CA PHE A 137 -6.65 13.63 -12.44
C PHE A 137 -5.93 14.42 -13.55
N GLU A 138 -5.00 15.28 -13.16
CA GLU A 138 -4.13 16.02 -14.09
C GLU A 138 -2.72 15.40 -14.12
N PHE A 139 -2.32 14.91 -15.31
CA PHE A 139 -1.03 14.23 -15.49
C PHE A 139 0.16 15.19 -15.67
N ASP A 140 -0.11 16.49 -15.87
CA ASP A 140 0.86 17.46 -16.39
C ASP A 140 1.45 18.39 -15.32
N ARG A 141 1.69 17.86 -14.11
CA ARG A 141 2.61 18.55 -13.22
C ARG A 141 4.03 18.13 -13.58
N THR A 142 4.68 18.91 -14.42
CA THR A 142 6.13 18.98 -14.49
C THR A 142 6.65 19.14 -13.07
N GLY A 143 7.05 18.01 -12.47
CA GLY A 143 7.68 18.03 -11.17
C GLY A 143 8.88 18.96 -11.29
N THR A 144 8.86 20.07 -10.57
CA THR A 144 10.04 20.91 -10.43
C THR A 144 11.16 19.97 -9.99
N THR A 145 12.12 19.75 -10.89
CA THR A 145 13.34 19.03 -10.57
C THR A 145 13.98 19.77 -9.43
N ARG A 146 13.76 19.31 -8.21
CA ARG A 146 14.48 19.82 -7.04
C ARG A 146 15.93 19.39 -7.22
N THR A 147 16.73 20.26 -7.80
CA THR A 147 18.19 20.18 -7.76
C THR A 147 18.59 20.33 -6.29
N ALA A 148 18.59 19.21 -5.59
CA ALA A 148 19.03 19.15 -4.21
C ALA A 148 20.57 19.27 -4.23
N GLY A 149 21.07 20.48 -4.03
CA GLY A 149 22.48 20.68 -3.80
C GLY A 149 22.97 19.78 -2.67
N ASN A 150 24.24 19.46 -2.62
CA ASN A 150 25.05 18.83 -1.55
C ASN A 150 24.44 17.70 -0.66
N GLN A 151 23.14 17.36 -0.79
CA GLN A 151 22.51 16.31 0.02
C GLN A 151 23.12 14.93 -0.25
N PHE A 152 23.50 14.64 -1.50
CA PHE A 152 24.19 13.40 -1.82
C PHE A 152 25.52 13.29 -1.06
N ARG A 153 26.35 14.35 -1.11
CA ARG A 153 27.62 14.39 -0.39
C ARG A 153 27.45 14.29 1.13
N ARG A 154 26.39 14.88 1.67
CA ARG A 154 26.09 14.77 3.11
C ARG A 154 25.72 13.34 3.50
N LEU A 155 24.89 12.68 2.70
CA LEU A 155 24.49 11.30 2.99
C LEU A 155 25.65 10.32 2.79
N THR A 156 26.43 10.45 1.73
CA THR A 156 27.63 9.61 1.55
C THR A 156 28.65 9.83 2.66
N GLY A 157 28.83 11.07 3.12
CA GLY A 157 29.67 11.37 4.28
C GLY A 157 29.15 10.77 5.58
N LEU A 158 27.83 10.68 5.75
CA LEU A 158 27.19 10.11 6.94
C LEU A 158 27.34 8.57 6.99
N PHE A 159 27.23 7.91 5.84
CA PHE A 159 27.35 6.45 5.75
C PHE A 159 28.81 5.97 5.64
N GLY A 160 29.73 6.85 5.24
CA GLY A 160 31.17 6.58 5.19
C GLY A 160 31.53 5.33 4.41
N ALA A 161 32.38 4.48 4.99
CA ALA A 161 32.86 3.25 4.38
C ALA A 161 31.77 2.20 4.05
N ARG A 162 30.58 2.34 4.62
CA ARG A 162 29.44 1.43 4.32
C ARG A 162 28.75 1.73 2.98
N ASP A 163 28.97 2.92 2.45
CA ASP A 163 28.38 3.35 1.15
C ASP A 163 29.44 3.91 0.22
N GLU A 164 30.54 3.16 0.03
CA GLU A 164 31.68 3.56 -0.81
C GLU A 164 31.27 3.99 -2.22
N GLN A 165 30.24 3.38 -2.76
CA GLN A 165 29.73 3.66 -4.12
C GLN A 165 28.58 4.65 -4.15
N GLY A 166 28.09 5.14 -3.01
CA GLY A 166 26.97 6.05 -2.90
C GLY A 166 25.62 5.46 -3.27
N LEU A 167 25.49 4.13 -3.36
CA LEU A 167 24.28 3.42 -3.77
C LEU A 167 23.15 3.55 -2.75
N LEU A 168 23.49 3.50 -1.47
CA LEU A 168 22.56 3.71 -0.36
C LEU A 168 22.03 5.14 -0.35
N ALA A 169 22.94 6.12 -0.44
CA ALA A 169 22.59 7.54 -0.51
C ALA A 169 21.73 7.84 -1.73
N LYS A 170 22.04 7.24 -2.90
CA LYS A 170 21.22 7.34 -4.11
C LYS A 170 19.81 6.82 -3.86
N SER A 171 19.68 5.60 -3.34
CA SER A 171 18.39 4.95 -3.12
C SER A 171 17.49 5.75 -2.17
N LEU A 172 18.03 6.28 -1.09
CA LEU A 172 17.30 7.15 -0.16
C LEU A 172 16.88 8.47 -0.81
N LEU A 173 17.76 9.08 -1.61
CA LEU A 173 17.46 10.33 -2.31
C LEU A 173 16.42 10.13 -3.42
N ASP A 174 16.41 9.01 -4.11
CA ASP A 174 15.41 8.70 -5.13
C ASP A 174 14.01 8.65 -4.50
N VAL A 175 13.87 8.02 -3.33
CA VAL A 175 12.62 8.05 -2.57
C VAL A 175 12.30 9.47 -2.07
N ALA A 176 13.27 10.18 -1.51
CA ALA A 176 13.07 11.52 -0.96
C ALA A 176 12.68 12.56 -2.04
N ARG A 177 13.19 12.40 -3.27
CA ARG A 177 12.92 13.28 -4.41
C ARG A 177 11.65 12.91 -5.17
N SER A 178 11.15 11.69 -5.00
CA SER A 178 9.92 11.24 -5.65
C SER A 178 8.69 11.99 -5.14
N SER A 179 7.60 11.93 -5.90
CA SER A 179 6.32 12.50 -5.47
C SER A 179 5.90 11.90 -4.13
N GLY A 180 5.62 12.75 -3.14
CA GLY A 180 5.28 12.33 -1.78
C GLY A 180 6.46 12.19 -0.83
N SER A 181 7.72 12.22 -1.32
CA SER A 181 8.92 12.16 -0.48
C SER A 181 8.91 10.96 0.48
N LEU A 182 9.65 11.03 1.58
CA LEU A 182 9.68 10.02 2.65
C LEU A 182 8.31 9.87 3.35
N TRP A 183 7.48 10.91 3.28
CA TRP A 183 6.14 10.91 3.87
C TRP A 183 5.22 9.81 3.33
N LYS A 184 5.41 9.40 2.07
CA LYS A 184 4.63 8.32 1.47
C LYS A 184 4.82 6.98 2.20
N VAL A 185 6.02 6.72 2.74
CA VAL A 185 6.30 5.48 3.52
C VAL A 185 5.47 5.49 4.80
N LEU A 186 5.47 6.61 5.53
CA LEU A 186 4.63 6.76 6.74
C LEU A 186 3.15 6.64 6.40
N LEU A 187 2.67 7.34 5.36
CA LEU A 187 1.26 7.29 4.98
C LEU A 187 0.80 5.89 4.59
N SER A 188 1.59 5.13 3.83
CA SER A 188 1.20 3.78 3.45
C SER A 188 1.12 2.83 4.64
N GLN A 189 2.11 2.90 5.54
CA GLN A 189 2.09 2.13 6.78
C GLN A 189 0.94 2.56 7.70
N GLY A 190 0.65 3.86 7.75
CA GLY A 190 -0.47 4.40 8.52
C GLY A 190 -1.84 3.96 8.00
N LEU A 191 -2.00 3.88 6.69
CA LEU A 191 -3.23 3.36 6.08
C LEU A 191 -3.42 1.89 6.47
N ILE A 192 -2.38 1.08 6.35
CA ILE A 192 -2.41 -0.34 6.72
C ILE A 192 -2.71 -0.49 8.21
N PHE A 193 -2.02 0.28 9.07
CA PHE A 193 -2.27 0.30 10.49
C PHE A 193 -3.75 0.63 10.81
N GLY A 194 -4.30 1.68 10.20
CA GLY A 194 -5.69 2.08 10.40
C GLY A 194 -6.68 0.97 10.03
N VAL A 195 -6.48 0.34 8.87
CA VAL A 195 -7.32 -0.79 8.43
C VAL A 195 -7.23 -1.96 9.40
N VAL A 196 -6.01 -2.35 9.78
CA VAL A 196 -5.79 -3.49 10.70
C VAL A 196 -6.34 -3.17 12.09
N ALA A 197 -6.16 -1.96 12.60
CA ALA A 197 -6.68 -1.55 13.89
C ALA A 197 -8.21 -1.61 13.94
N ILE A 198 -8.87 -1.15 12.88
CA ILE A 198 -10.33 -1.26 12.74
C ILE A 198 -10.74 -2.74 12.70
N LEU A 199 -10.10 -3.56 11.87
CA LEU A 199 -10.43 -4.97 11.77
C LEU A 199 -10.24 -5.70 13.09
N LEU A 200 -9.16 -5.45 13.82
CA LEU A 200 -8.90 -6.04 15.14
C LEU A 200 -9.97 -5.66 16.18
N GLY A 201 -10.56 -4.47 16.06
CA GLY A 201 -11.68 -4.06 16.90
C GLY A 201 -12.99 -4.79 16.60
N TYR A 202 -13.21 -5.20 15.33
CA TYR A 202 -14.46 -5.82 14.90
C TYR A 202 -14.40 -7.36 14.80
N ILE A 203 -13.22 -7.96 14.61
CA ILE A 203 -13.07 -9.42 14.44
C ILE A 203 -13.63 -10.23 15.62
N PRO A 204 -13.43 -9.85 16.91
CA PRO A 204 -13.97 -10.60 18.04
C PRO A 204 -15.49 -10.71 18.02
N ASP A 205 -16.17 -9.72 17.45
CA ASP A 205 -17.64 -9.69 17.36
C ASP A 205 -18.17 -10.50 16.17
N ILE A 206 -17.32 -10.71 15.14
CA ILE A 206 -17.71 -11.39 13.90
C ILE A 206 -17.35 -12.88 13.92
N LEU A 207 -16.18 -13.22 14.48
CA LEU A 207 -15.65 -14.57 14.52
C LEU A 207 -15.69 -15.11 15.95
N VAL A 208 -16.74 -15.82 16.26
CA VAL A 208 -16.88 -16.49 17.57
C VAL A 208 -15.72 -17.47 17.79
N GLY A 209 -14.94 -17.25 18.84
CA GLY A 209 -13.83 -18.13 19.24
C GLY A 209 -12.45 -17.78 18.71
N VAL A 210 -12.31 -16.83 17.78
CA VAL A 210 -11.01 -16.37 17.28
C VAL A 210 -10.63 -15.04 17.92
N ARG A 211 -9.58 -15.05 18.71
CA ARG A 211 -8.99 -13.82 19.28
C ARG A 211 -7.61 -13.60 18.69
N PRO A 212 -7.48 -12.79 17.62
CA PRO A 212 -6.18 -12.51 17.03
C PRO A 212 -5.30 -11.76 18.03
N SER A 213 -4.03 -12.13 18.13
CA SER A 213 -3.05 -11.36 18.91
C SER A 213 -2.78 -10.03 18.18
N PRO A 214 -3.09 -8.86 18.77
CA PRO A 214 -2.91 -7.59 18.08
C PRO A 214 -1.46 -7.35 17.65
N GLY A 215 -0.49 -7.70 18.51
CA GLY A 215 0.93 -7.53 18.19
C GLY A 215 1.37 -8.38 17.00
N LEU A 216 1.01 -9.66 16.99
CA LEU A 216 1.35 -10.57 15.88
C LEU A 216 0.70 -10.10 14.57
N THR A 217 -0.57 -9.73 14.62
CA THR A 217 -1.31 -9.27 13.44
C THR A 217 -0.74 -7.96 12.90
N LEU A 218 -0.55 -6.96 13.78
CA LEU A 218 0.05 -5.68 13.38
C LEU A 218 1.46 -5.87 12.84
N GLY A 219 2.31 -6.65 13.55
CA GLY A 219 3.68 -6.90 13.10
C GLY A 219 3.74 -7.56 11.72
N SER A 220 2.94 -8.60 11.50
CA SER A 220 2.91 -9.32 10.22
C SER A 220 2.36 -8.46 9.09
N VAL A 221 1.21 -7.80 9.29
CA VAL A 221 0.53 -7.08 8.21
C VAL A 221 1.27 -5.78 7.86
N LEU A 222 1.83 -5.05 8.85
CA LEU A 222 2.69 -3.90 8.58
C LEU A 222 3.95 -4.33 7.82
N ALA A 223 4.55 -5.47 8.17
CA ALA A 223 5.71 -6.00 7.47
C ALA A 223 5.40 -6.37 6.03
N LEU A 224 4.26 -7.01 5.76
CA LEU A 224 3.78 -7.25 4.39
C LEU A 224 3.56 -5.94 3.63
N GLY A 225 3.03 -4.92 4.29
CA GLY A 225 2.86 -3.57 3.72
C GLY A 225 4.17 -2.88 3.33
N ALA A 226 5.30 -3.30 3.89
CA ALA A 226 6.61 -2.79 3.52
C ALA A 226 7.00 -3.11 2.06
N PHE A 227 6.30 -4.05 1.38
CA PHE A 227 6.40 -4.28 -0.07
C PHE A 227 6.30 -2.99 -0.89
N THR A 228 5.42 -2.06 -0.50
CA THR A 228 5.29 -0.77 -1.18
C THR A 228 6.56 0.07 -1.10
N THR A 229 7.33 -0.05 0.00
CA THR A 229 8.62 0.63 0.16
C THR A 229 9.66 0.09 -0.82
N TYR A 230 9.68 -1.23 -1.05
CA TYR A 230 10.54 -1.83 -2.07
C TYR A 230 10.24 -1.27 -3.47
N ASN A 231 8.96 -1.20 -3.85
CA ASN A 231 8.55 -0.65 -5.15
C ASN A 231 9.05 0.78 -5.35
N TRP A 232 8.99 1.61 -4.31
CA TRP A 232 9.51 2.98 -4.41
C TRP A 232 11.03 3.07 -4.49
N LEU A 233 11.74 2.15 -3.85
CA LEU A 233 13.21 2.06 -3.94
C LEU A 233 13.68 1.62 -5.32
N CYS A 234 12.87 0.85 -6.05
CA CYS A 234 13.23 0.34 -7.38
C CYS A 234 12.55 1.12 -8.52
N GLN A 235 11.68 2.08 -8.25
CA GLN A 235 10.85 2.77 -9.23
C GLN A 235 11.64 3.47 -10.36
N TYR A 236 12.86 3.91 -10.09
CA TYR A 236 13.70 4.65 -11.04
C TYR A 236 14.94 3.86 -11.47
N ASP A 237 15.01 2.58 -11.13
CA ASP A 237 16.14 1.76 -11.49
C ASP A 237 15.92 1.03 -12.81
N ASP A 238 16.99 0.91 -13.55
CA ASP A 238 17.05 0.10 -14.75
C ASP A 238 18.20 -0.91 -14.61
N ALA A 239 17.88 -2.19 -14.74
CA ALA A 239 18.86 -3.26 -14.69
C ALA A 239 19.92 -3.10 -15.80
N ALA A 240 19.52 -2.61 -16.98
CA ALA A 240 20.45 -2.34 -18.08
C ALA A 240 21.43 -1.23 -17.72
N PHE A 241 21.00 -0.21 -16.96
CA PHE A 241 21.88 0.85 -16.48
C PHE A 241 22.98 0.31 -15.56
N PHE A 242 22.62 -0.53 -14.59
CA PHE A 242 23.63 -1.12 -13.69
C PHE A 242 24.58 -2.07 -14.42
N GLY A 243 24.13 -2.74 -15.49
CA GLY A 243 24.98 -3.61 -16.30
C GLY A 243 26.04 -2.87 -17.14
N THR A 244 25.91 -1.54 -17.31
CA THR A 244 26.92 -0.73 -18.01
C THR A 244 28.07 -0.27 -17.10
N TYR A 245 27.91 -0.39 -15.80
CA TYR A 245 28.92 -0.02 -14.81
C TYR A 245 29.58 -1.25 -14.21
N PRO A 246 30.84 -1.17 -13.78
CA PRO A 246 31.53 -2.27 -13.08
C PRO A 246 31.04 -2.39 -11.62
N ILE A 247 29.73 -2.52 -11.45
CA ILE A 247 29.08 -2.62 -10.14
C ILE A 247 28.45 -4.00 -10.05
N ASP A 248 28.74 -4.73 -8.97
CA ASP A 248 28.10 -5.99 -8.67
C ASP A 248 26.63 -5.75 -8.28
N LEU A 249 25.71 -6.45 -8.93
CA LEU A 249 24.29 -6.39 -8.61
C LEU A 249 23.99 -6.79 -7.16
N ALA A 250 24.78 -7.68 -6.56
CA ALA A 250 24.65 -8.03 -5.16
C ALA A 250 24.81 -6.81 -4.26
N ARG A 251 25.77 -5.93 -4.54
CA ARG A 251 25.97 -4.68 -3.80
C ARG A 251 24.82 -3.69 -3.98
N VAL A 252 24.22 -3.68 -5.18
CA VAL A 252 23.02 -2.84 -5.42
C VAL A 252 21.86 -3.31 -4.53
N PHE A 253 21.61 -4.62 -4.48
CA PHE A 253 20.55 -5.17 -3.62
C PHE A 253 20.86 -5.01 -2.13
N GLU A 254 22.11 -5.13 -1.72
CA GLU A 254 22.55 -4.87 -0.34
C GLU A 254 22.28 -3.41 0.05
N ALA A 255 22.68 -2.45 -0.76
CA ALA A 255 22.42 -1.03 -0.53
C ALA A 255 20.91 -0.74 -0.47
N LYS A 256 20.10 -1.41 -1.31
CA LYS A 256 18.65 -1.29 -1.28
C LYS A 256 18.04 -1.92 -0.03
N LEU A 257 18.56 -3.04 0.45
CA LEU A 257 18.12 -3.64 1.71
C LEU A 257 18.37 -2.68 2.88
N TRP A 258 19.54 -2.05 2.95
CA TRP A 258 19.83 -1.06 3.97
C TRP A 258 18.93 0.18 3.86
N ALA A 259 18.70 0.68 2.64
CA ALA A 259 17.76 1.78 2.42
C ALA A 259 16.32 1.39 2.81
N PHE A 260 15.90 0.16 2.49
CA PHE A 260 14.61 -0.39 2.88
C PHE A 260 14.47 -0.45 4.41
N LEU A 261 15.45 -1.00 5.11
CA LEU A 261 15.43 -1.09 6.57
C LEU A 261 15.40 0.29 7.23
N LEU A 262 16.20 1.24 6.72
CA LEU A 262 16.21 2.61 7.22
C LEU A 262 14.88 3.36 7.04
N LEU A 263 14.07 2.97 6.07
CA LEU A 263 12.76 3.58 5.82
C LEU A 263 11.63 2.79 6.49
N ALA A 264 11.60 1.48 6.30
CA ALA A 264 10.50 0.62 6.75
C ALA A 264 10.50 0.41 8.27
N VAL A 265 11.68 0.15 8.87
CA VAL A 265 11.75 -0.18 10.30
C VAL A 265 11.32 0.99 11.19
N PRO A 266 11.78 2.25 10.98
CA PRO A 266 11.28 3.36 11.78
C PRO A 266 9.79 3.64 11.56
N ALA A 267 9.31 3.52 10.30
CA ALA A 267 7.91 3.74 9.99
C ALA A 267 7.01 2.68 10.65
N GLY A 268 7.34 1.39 10.50
CA GLY A 268 6.61 0.30 11.14
C GLY A 268 6.71 0.35 12.66
N GLY A 269 7.90 0.65 13.20
CA GLY A 269 8.13 0.84 14.64
C GLY A 269 7.27 1.95 15.24
N PHE A 270 7.09 3.06 14.53
CA PHE A 270 6.20 4.14 14.92
C PHE A 270 4.75 3.66 15.06
N TYR A 271 4.23 2.92 14.08
CA TYR A 271 2.87 2.41 14.13
C TYR A 271 2.69 1.26 15.12
N LEU A 272 3.71 0.43 15.32
CA LEU A 272 3.70 -0.57 16.40
C LEU A 272 3.65 0.10 17.76
N ALA A 273 4.42 1.17 17.97
CA ALA A 273 4.35 1.96 19.20
C ALA A 273 2.98 2.62 19.38
N LEU A 274 2.38 3.14 18.31
CA LEU A 274 1.00 3.65 18.35
C LEU A 274 0.00 2.54 18.70
N GLY A 275 0.22 1.34 18.21
CA GLY A 275 -0.60 0.16 18.53
C GLY A 275 -0.59 -0.18 20.03
N THR A 276 0.46 0.16 20.78
CA THR A 276 0.49 -0.06 22.23
C THR A 276 -0.52 0.81 22.98
N VAL A 277 -0.81 1.99 22.45
CA VAL A 277 -1.81 2.90 23.02
C VAL A 277 -3.22 2.31 22.86
N VAL A 278 -3.46 1.62 21.74
CA VAL A 278 -4.79 1.06 21.40
C VAL A 278 -4.99 -0.33 22.00
N PHE A 279 -3.95 -1.20 21.93
CA PHE A 279 -4.07 -2.63 22.23
C PHE A 279 -3.26 -3.10 23.45
N GLY A 280 -2.57 -2.19 24.11
CA GLY A 280 -1.74 -2.47 25.29
C GLY A 280 -0.27 -2.79 24.96
N PRO A 281 0.62 -2.68 25.99
CA PRO A 281 2.08 -2.69 25.80
C PRO A 281 2.66 -4.04 25.38
N THR A 282 2.01 -5.16 25.72
CA THR A 282 2.48 -6.51 25.35
C THR A 282 2.47 -6.73 23.82
N SER A 283 1.64 -5.99 23.10
CA SER A 283 1.56 -6.06 21.64
C SER A 283 2.81 -5.53 20.94
N LEU A 284 3.56 -4.60 21.57
CA LEU A 284 4.74 -4.00 20.96
C LEU A 284 5.88 -5.01 20.77
N LEU A 285 6.24 -5.73 21.82
CA LEU A 285 7.35 -6.69 21.77
C LEU A 285 7.09 -7.78 20.74
N VAL A 286 5.89 -8.40 20.80
CA VAL A 286 5.51 -9.42 19.83
C VAL A 286 5.46 -8.85 18.41
N GLY A 287 4.90 -7.67 18.24
CA GLY A 287 4.84 -7.00 16.94
C GLY A 287 6.23 -6.71 16.37
N ALA A 288 7.15 -6.18 17.18
CA ALA A 288 8.50 -5.83 16.75
C ALA A 288 9.34 -7.07 16.39
N THR A 289 9.25 -8.15 17.17
CA THR A 289 9.96 -9.41 16.91
C THR A 289 9.51 -10.09 15.62
N VAL A 290 8.26 -9.89 15.22
CA VAL A 290 7.71 -10.43 13.95
C VAL A 290 7.95 -9.47 12.79
N TYR A 291 7.81 -8.16 13.02
CA TYR A 291 7.87 -7.16 11.96
C TYR A 291 9.18 -7.19 11.18
N VAL A 292 10.32 -7.15 11.86
CA VAL A 292 11.64 -7.04 11.20
C VAL A 292 11.98 -8.29 10.37
N PRO A 293 11.87 -9.53 10.88
CA PRO A 293 12.12 -10.72 10.07
C PRO A 293 11.19 -10.85 8.87
N VAL A 294 9.89 -10.56 9.06
CA VAL A 294 8.91 -10.63 7.96
C VAL A 294 9.18 -9.56 6.92
N ALA A 295 9.55 -8.33 7.32
CA ALA A 295 9.91 -7.26 6.39
C ALA A 295 11.15 -7.63 5.55
N VAL A 296 12.18 -8.20 6.18
CA VAL A 296 13.39 -8.70 5.48
C VAL A 296 13.01 -9.85 4.53
N TYR A 297 12.15 -10.77 4.95
CA TYR A 297 11.64 -11.85 4.10
C TYR A 297 10.89 -11.30 2.89
N VAL A 298 9.99 -10.33 3.10
CA VAL A 298 9.24 -9.66 2.02
C VAL A 298 10.19 -8.97 1.05
N PHE A 299 11.20 -8.26 1.56
CA PHE A 299 12.24 -7.68 0.70
C PHE A 299 12.93 -8.74 -0.14
N GLY A 300 13.40 -9.83 0.48
CA GLY A 300 14.13 -10.92 -0.21
C GLY A 300 13.29 -11.59 -1.29
N VAL A 301 12.03 -11.95 -0.98
CA VAL A 301 11.12 -12.55 -1.95
C VAL A 301 10.83 -11.59 -3.09
N THR A 302 10.56 -10.31 -2.79
CA THR A 302 10.28 -9.31 -3.82
C THR A 302 11.51 -9.08 -4.71
N ALA A 303 12.70 -8.98 -4.12
CA ALA A 303 13.94 -8.84 -4.87
C ALA A 303 14.21 -10.04 -5.78
N TYR A 304 13.91 -11.25 -5.31
CA TYR A 304 14.08 -12.48 -6.09
C TYR A 304 13.09 -12.57 -7.26
N VAL A 305 11.82 -12.25 -7.02
CA VAL A 305 10.74 -12.41 -8.03
C VAL A 305 10.70 -11.24 -9.01
N ALA A 306 10.79 -10.01 -8.50
CA ALA A 306 10.61 -8.79 -9.28
C ALA A 306 11.92 -8.13 -9.72
N GLY A 307 13.04 -8.47 -9.10
CA GLY A 307 14.31 -7.83 -9.38
C GLY A 307 14.23 -6.31 -9.18
N LEU A 308 14.84 -5.56 -10.11
CA LEU A 308 14.83 -4.09 -10.10
C LEU A 308 13.59 -3.49 -10.79
N ARG A 309 12.68 -4.30 -11.34
CA ARG A 309 11.48 -3.86 -12.07
C ARG A 309 10.19 -4.41 -11.47
N PRO A 310 9.83 -4.02 -10.26
CA PRO A 310 8.65 -4.55 -9.58
C PRO A 310 7.31 -4.22 -10.27
N THR A 311 7.31 -3.30 -11.23
CA THR A 311 6.11 -2.90 -11.99
C THR A 311 5.90 -3.69 -13.28
N GLU A 312 6.81 -4.58 -13.64
CA GLU A 312 6.72 -5.41 -14.86
C GLU A 312 6.20 -6.84 -14.59
N LEU A 313 5.86 -7.15 -13.34
CA LEU A 313 5.18 -8.40 -12.94
C LEU A 313 3.70 -8.31 -13.23
#